data_448f74c541d2a0561595167e0ef8634c
#
_entry.id   448f74c541d2a0561595167e0ef8634c
#
_cell.length_a   1.000
_cell.length_b   1.000
_cell.length_c   1.000
_cell.angle_alpha   90.00
_cell.angle_beta   90.00
_cell.angle_gamma   90.00
#
_symmetry.space_group_name_H-M   'P 1'
#
loop_
_entity.id
_entity.type
_entity.pdbx_description
1 polymer ?
#
loop_
_entity_poly.entity_id
_entity_poly.type
_entity_poly.pdbx_seq_one_letter_code
_entity_poly.pdbx_strand_id
1 'polypeptide(L)' 'MAFGEKLQEVRKQSGMTQETFAEQLHVSRQAVSRWESGRGYPEIEKILYICHRYHTTLGALFADELPPVEAEETEVEQ' A
#
# COMPACT_ATOMS: atom_id res chain seq x y z
N MET A 1 -6.08 -9.65 -1.27
CA MET A 1 -5.91 -9.20 -1.00
C MET A 1 -4.93 -8.40 -1.04
N ALA A 2 -4.73 -8.07 -1.62
CA ALA A 2 -3.87 -7.50 -2.04
C ALA A 2 -3.19 -6.36 -1.46
N PHE A 3 -3.81 -5.16 -1.36
CA PHE A 3 -3.11 -4.02 -0.77
C PHE A 3 -2.68 -4.33 0.66
N GLY A 4 -3.57 -4.90 1.45
CA GLY A 4 -3.25 -5.19 2.84
C GLY A 4 -2.08 -6.14 2.98
N GLU A 5 -2.06 -7.16 2.15
CA GLU A 5 -0.96 -8.12 2.19
C GLU A 5 0.34 -7.48 1.74
N LYS A 6 0.29 -6.66 0.71
CA LYS A 6 1.49 -5.99 0.23
C LYS A 6 2.01 -5.00 1.26
N LEU A 7 1.11 -4.29 1.93
CA LEU A 7 1.51 -3.37 2.97
C LEU A 7 2.17 -4.11 4.12
N GLN A 8 1.60 -5.27 4.49
CA GLN A 8 2.18 -6.05 5.55
C GLN A 8 3.58 -6.53 5.16
N GLU A 9 3.78 -6.91 3.90
CA GLU A 9 5.09 -7.32 3.42
C GLU A 9 6.10 -6.18 3.56
N VAL A 10 5.71 -4.97 3.18
CA VAL A 10 6.60 -3.82 3.30
C VAL A 10 6.99 -3.62 4.76
N ARG A 11 6.00 -3.69 5.64
CA ARG A 11 6.25 -3.51 7.05
C ARG A 11 7.20 -4.56 7.59
N LYS A 12 6.94 -5.81 7.26
CA LYS A 12 7.76 -6.91 7.79
C LYS A 12 9.17 -6.88 7.24
N GLN A 13 9.30 -6.53 5.97
CA GLN A 13 10.62 -6.44 5.37
C GLN A 13 11.43 -5.31 5.99
N SER A 14 10.76 -4.31 6.54
CA SER A 14 11.42 -3.22 7.22
C SER A 14 11.66 -3.51 8.69
N GLY A 15 11.29 -4.70 9.14
CA GLY A 15 11.56 -5.11 10.52
C GLY A 15 10.69 -4.44 11.56
N MET A 16 9.49 -3.98 11.18
CA MET A 16 8.68 -3.21 12.10
C MET A 16 7.43 -3.96 12.53
N THR A 17 7.01 -3.69 13.76
CA THR A 17 5.71 -4.13 14.24
C THR A 17 4.66 -3.17 13.68
N GLN A 18 3.39 -3.54 13.83
CA GLN A 18 2.33 -2.63 13.44
C GLN A 18 2.41 -1.32 14.22
N GLU A 19 2.77 -1.40 15.49
CA GLU A 19 2.83 -0.21 16.31
C GLU A 19 3.94 0.73 15.85
N THR A 20 5.12 0.20 15.57
CA THR A 20 6.22 1.02 15.10
C THR A 20 5.90 1.62 13.74
N PHE A 21 5.30 0.82 12.87
CA PHE A 21 4.94 1.29 11.54
C PHE A 21 3.93 2.44 11.66
N ALA A 22 2.94 2.28 12.55
CA ALA A 22 1.96 3.32 12.77
C ALA A 22 2.61 4.61 13.25
N GLU A 23 3.59 4.49 14.13
CA GLU A 23 4.31 5.68 14.60
C GLU A 23 5.02 6.38 13.46
N GLN A 24 5.63 5.62 12.57
CA GLN A 24 6.31 6.21 11.44
C GLN A 24 5.35 6.95 10.52
N LEU A 25 4.13 6.47 10.44
CA LEU A 25 3.14 7.07 9.55
C LEU A 25 2.25 8.08 10.25
N HIS A 26 2.46 8.28 11.56
CA HIS A 26 1.65 9.22 12.34
C HIS A 26 0.18 8.83 12.33
N VAL A 27 -0.09 7.55 12.51
CA VAL A 27 -1.46 7.04 12.57
C VAL A 27 -1.56 6.08 13.75
N SER A 28 -2.76 5.64 14.05
CA SER A 28 -2.94 4.69 15.12
C SER A 28 -2.59 3.28 14.65
N ARG A 29 -2.26 2.41 15.60
CA ARG A 29 -2.02 1.02 15.26
C ARG A 29 -3.28 0.38 14.68
N GLN A 30 -4.44 0.80 15.17
CA GLN A 30 -5.70 0.27 14.65
C GLN A 30 -5.86 0.60 13.17
N ALA A 31 -5.38 1.76 12.74
CA ALA A 31 -5.46 2.10 11.33
C ALA A 31 -4.62 1.14 10.51
N VAL A 32 -3.39 0.87 10.95
CA VAL A 32 -2.53 -0.07 10.24
C VAL A 32 -3.18 -1.45 10.21
N SER A 33 -3.73 -1.88 11.33
CA SER A 33 -4.39 -3.18 11.40
C SER A 33 -5.54 -3.28 10.40
N ARG A 34 -6.34 -2.21 10.30
CA ARG A 34 -7.45 -2.21 9.36
C ARG A 34 -6.96 -2.30 7.93
N TRP A 35 -5.93 -1.54 7.61
CA TRP A 35 -5.41 -1.54 6.24
C TRP A 35 -4.86 -2.92 5.87
N GLU A 36 -4.13 -3.54 6.79
CA GLU A 36 -3.52 -4.83 6.51
C GLU A 36 -4.54 -5.95 6.42
N SER A 37 -5.69 -5.76 7.06
CA SER A 37 -6.72 -6.78 7.00
C SER A 37 -7.72 -6.54 5.87
N GLY A 38 -7.48 -5.53 5.06
CA GLY A 38 -8.33 -5.29 3.91
C GLY A 38 -9.58 -4.50 4.21
N ARG A 39 -9.62 -3.79 5.35
CA ARG A 39 -10.82 -3.08 5.71
C ARG A 39 -10.70 -1.57 5.53
N GLY A 40 -9.81 -1.13 4.69
CA GLY A 40 -9.67 0.28 4.41
C GLY A 40 -8.32 0.57 3.81
N TYR A 41 -8.13 1.82 3.41
CA TYR A 41 -6.90 2.25 2.78
C TYR A 41 -6.43 3.54 3.44
N PRO A 42 -5.12 3.75 3.46
CA PRO A 42 -4.60 5.04 3.91
C PRO A 42 -4.99 6.13 2.93
N GLU A 43 -4.95 7.37 3.42
CA GLU A 43 -5.10 8.50 2.52
C GLU A 43 -3.93 8.54 1.55
N ILE A 44 -4.14 9.17 0.41
CA ILE A 44 -3.14 9.14 -0.64
C ILE A 44 -1.79 9.69 -0.17
N GLU A 45 -1.80 10.69 0.69
CA GLU A 45 -0.54 11.21 1.19
C GLU A 45 0.27 10.16 1.91
N LYS A 46 -0.40 9.31 2.69
CA LYS A 46 0.30 8.25 3.41
C LYS A 46 0.80 7.19 2.45
N ILE A 47 0.02 6.92 1.42
CA ILE A 47 0.44 5.92 0.43
C ILE A 47 1.70 6.39 -0.27
N LEU A 48 1.74 7.67 -0.66
CA LEU A 48 2.92 8.20 -1.32
C LEU A 48 4.13 8.21 -0.40
N TYR A 49 3.90 8.51 0.87
CA TYR A 49 4.98 8.47 1.85
C TYR A 49 5.55 7.05 1.96
N ILE A 50 4.65 6.06 2.02
CA ILE A 50 5.07 4.67 2.12
C ILE A 50 5.91 4.29 0.91
N CYS A 51 5.45 4.68 -0.27
CA CYS A 51 6.19 4.35 -1.49
C CYS A 51 7.59 4.95 -1.46
N HIS A 52 7.68 6.20 -1.08
CA HIS A 52 8.97 6.89 -1.07
C HIS A 52 9.87 6.36 0.04
N ARG A 53 9.33 6.22 1.22
CA ARG A 53 10.15 5.86 2.37
C ARG A 53 10.64 4.44 2.33
N TYR A 54 9.82 3.53 1.82
CA TYR A 54 10.13 2.11 1.83
C TYR A 54 10.43 1.57 0.45
N HIS A 55 10.64 2.47 -0.50
CA HIS A 55 11.13 2.10 -1.84
C HIS A 55 10.21 1.10 -2.55
N THR A 56 8.92 1.37 -2.49
CA THR A 56 7.97 0.59 -3.24
C THR A 56 7.20 1.52 -4.17
N THR A 57 6.26 1.01 -4.93
CA THR A 57 5.54 1.80 -5.89
C THR A 57 4.04 1.57 -5.72
N LEU A 58 3.24 2.49 -6.25
CA LEU A 58 1.82 2.29 -6.25
C LEU A 58 1.46 1.02 -6.98
N GLY A 59 2.12 0.76 -8.09
CA GLY A 59 1.86 -0.46 -8.86
C GLY A 59 2.11 -1.71 -8.03
N ALA A 60 3.18 -1.71 -7.25
CA ALA A 60 3.49 -2.86 -6.43
C ALA A 60 2.45 -3.04 -5.32
N LEU A 61 2.07 -1.94 -4.66
CA LEU A 61 1.13 -2.04 -3.55
C LEU A 61 -0.26 -2.47 -4.01
N PHE A 62 -0.65 -2.05 -5.21
CA PHE A 62 -2.00 -2.34 -5.69
C PHE A 62 -2.03 -3.35 -6.82
N ALA A 63 -0.97 -4.13 -6.96
CA ALA A 63 -0.84 -5.02 -8.10
C ALA A 63 -2.02 -5.97 -8.25
N ASP A 64 -2.51 -6.50 -7.14
CA ASP A 64 -3.58 -7.47 -7.24
C ASP A 64 -4.96 -6.84 -7.23
N GLU A 65 -5.03 -5.52 -7.09
CA GLU A 65 -6.33 -4.86 -7.06
C GLU A 65 -6.65 -4.15 -8.35
N LEU A 66 -5.67 -4.00 -9.21
CA LEU A 66 -5.91 -3.33 -10.46
C LEU A 66 -6.17 -4.36 -11.53
N PRO A 67 -7.11 -4.12 -12.40
CA PRO A 67 -7.37 -5.07 -13.48
C PRO A 67 -6.19 -5.10 -14.44
N PRO A 68 -6.02 -6.18 -15.15
CA PRO A 68 -4.96 -6.23 -16.16
C PRO A 68 -5.20 -5.15 -17.21
N VAL A 69 -4.12 -4.57 -17.70
CA VAL A 69 -4.26 -3.57 -18.72
C VAL A 69 -4.40 -4.26 -20.06
N GLU A 70 -5.44 -3.90 -20.81
CA GLU A 70 -5.65 -4.48 -22.10
C GLU A 70 -4.96 -3.66 -23.14
N ALA A 71 -4.64 -4.27 -24.21
CA ALA A 71 -3.93 -3.54 -25.26
C ALA A 71 -4.71 -2.34 -25.71
N GLU A 72 -6.01 -2.46 -25.80
CA GLU A 72 -6.74 -1.35 -26.30
C GLU A 72 -6.74 -0.20 -25.36
N GLU A 73 -6.43 -0.40 -24.12
CA GLU A 73 -6.47 0.71 -23.24
C GLU A 73 -5.34 1.63 -23.49
N THR A 74 -4.33 1.13 -24.10
CA THR A 74 -3.23 2.00 -24.23
C THR A 74 -3.44 2.98 -25.26
N GLU A 75 -4.38 2.76 -26.14
CA GLU A 75 -4.55 3.69 -27.08
C GLU A 75 -5.25 4.73 -26.63
N VAL A 76 -5.70 4.66 -25.68
CA VAL A 76 -6.36 5.69 -25.27
C VAL A 76 -5.64 6.83 -25.33
N GLU A 77 -4.85 6.77 -25.38
CA GLU A 77 -4.32 7.74 -25.44
C GLU A 77 -4.19 8.40 -26.33
N GLN A 78 -4.46 8.22 -26.79
CA GLN A 78 -4.33 8.85 -27.76
C GLN A 78 -4.88 9.54 -28.09
#